data_c0ad36e79d5f39d8917e1bf2fa20826a
#
_entry.id   c0ad36e79d5f39d8917e1bf2fa20826a
#
_cell.length_a   1.000
_cell.length_b   1.000
_cell.length_c   1.000
_cell.angle_alpha   90.00
_cell.angle_beta   90.00
_cell.angle_gamma   90.00
#
_symmetry.space_group_name_H-M   'P 1'
#
loop_
_entity.id
_entity.type
_entity.pdbx_description
1 polymer ?
#
loop_
_entity_poly.entity_id
_entity_poly.type
_entity_poly.pdbx_seq_one_letter_code
_entity_poly.pdbx_strand_id
1 'polypeptide(L)'
;ATPMLSVRGATKRQVEVLASRVPNPRGPISIAVTNSSNNHVLSGYPEDLAAFEVEAGKEHKRQQTLRDEKVRGGAVFGPVLEYLEVTLPFHSPLMADAVEQAVAWAHACGFKETRTRELAAEVLLNHVDWAARVKAMLESCDPSKLWIVDFGPGNTLGKLIGNLIQGTGVGVVEATTMAERSALSTMEDEPVRTQNWKTFAPKVLHTPAGDKIRTKFTDLTGKPPVLLPGMTPTTVDPEIVAAAANAGYWAEIG
;
A
#
# COMPACT_ATOMS: atom_id res chain seq x y z
N ALA A 1 23.62 -9.55 1.75
CA ALA A 1 22.68 -9.17 0.69
C ALA A 1 22.18 -10.41 -0.04
N THR A 2 20.89 -10.44 -0.37
CA THR A 2 20.26 -11.43 -1.23
C THR A 2 19.81 -10.77 -2.54
N PRO A 3 19.41 -11.52 -3.58
CA PRO A 3 19.04 -10.93 -4.87
C PRO A 3 17.68 -10.22 -4.89
N MET A 4 16.99 -10.11 -3.74
CA MET A 4 15.75 -9.35 -3.62
C MET A 4 15.74 -8.48 -2.36
N LEU A 5 15.30 -7.21 -2.52
CA LEU A 5 15.28 -6.17 -1.50
C LEU A 5 13.90 -5.53 -1.39
N SER A 6 13.25 -5.64 -0.24
CA SER A 6 12.02 -4.89 0.09
C SER A 6 12.36 -3.42 0.38
N VAL A 7 11.63 -2.50 -0.23
CA VAL A 7 11.77 -1.05 -0.07
C VAL A 7 10.41 -0.47 0.32
N ARG A 8 10.28 -0.09 1.59
CA ARG A 8 9.05 0.49 2.13
C ARG A 8 9.23 1.98 2.43
N GLY A 9 8.24 2.80 2.13
CA GLY A 9 8.31 4.25 2.36
C GLY A 9 8.93 5.05 1.20
N ALA A 10 9.09 4.44 0.02
CA ALA A 10 9.55 5.09 -1.19
C ALA A 10 8.56 4.86 -2.34
N THR A 11 8.28 5.90 -3.11
CA THR A 11 7.47 5.79 -4.34
C THR A 11 8.25 5.12 -5.46
N LYS A 12 7.55 4.54 -6.44
CA LYS A 12 8.16 3.92 -7.63
C LYS A 12 9.20 4.84 -8.27
N ARG A 13 8.86 6.12 -8.49
CA ARG A 13 9.78 7.12 -9.09
C ARG A 13 11.04 7.33 -8.25
N GLN A 14 10.92 7.38 -6.92
CA GLN A 14 12.09 7.52 -6.04
C GLN A 14 13.01 6.31 -6.15
N VAL A 15 12.43 5.12 -6.18
CA VAL A 15 13.17 3.86 -6.34
C VAL A 15 13.90 3.83 -7.69
N GLU A 16 13.22 4.17 -8.79
CA GLU A 16 13.82 4.22 -10.14
C GLU A 16 14.98 5.23 -10.22
N VAL A 17 14.81 6.41 -9.63
CA VAL A 17 15.88 7.43 -9.58
C VAL A 17 17.08 6.95 -8.76
N LEU A 18 16.85 6.27 -7.63
CA LEU A 18 17.95 5.73 -6.83
C LEU A 18 18.67 4.59 -7.55
N ALA A 19 17.93 3.69 -8.19
CA ALA A 19 18.51 2.60 -8.98
C ALA A 19 19.37 3.12 -10.13
N SER A 20 18.97 4.21 -10.79
CA SER A 20 19.76 4.84 -11.86
C SER A 20 21.06 5.51 -11.38
N ARG A 21 21.23 5.73 -10.08
CA ARG A 21 22.45 6.30 -9.50
C ARG A 21 23.46 5.24 -9.06
N VAL A 22 23.08 3.97 -9.08
CA VAL A 22 24.02 2.88 -8.74
C VAL A 22 25.16 2.85 -9.77
N PRO A 23 26.43 3.00 -9.35
CA PRO A 23 27.54 3.08 -10.29
C PRO A 23 27.88 1.69 -10.83
N ASN A 24 28.04 1.60 -12.15
CA ASN A 24 28.51 0.39 -12.86
C ASN A 24 27.81 -0.90 -12.40
N PRO A 25 26.48 -0.98 -12.46
CA PRO A 25 25.77 -2.18 -12.01
C PRO A 25 26.13 -3.37 -12.90
N ARG A 26 26.22 -4.57 -12.32
CA ARG A 26 26.49 -5.82 -13.05
C ARG A 26 25.31 -6.21 -13.96
N GLY A 27 24.12 -5.76 -13.60
CA GLY A 27 22.91 -6.00 -14.36
C GLY A 27 21.77 -5.07 -13.97
N PRO A 28 20.56 -5.27 -14.51
CA PRO A 28 19.42 -4.43 -14.21
C PRO A 28 18.99 -4.58 -12.75
N ILE A 29 18.78 -3.45 -12.06
CA ILE A 29 17.97 -3.41 -10.84
C ILE A 29 16.53 -3.18 -11.26
N SER A 30 15.68 -4.17 -11.08
CA SER A 30 14.30 -4.14 -11.53
C SER A 30 13.34 -4.03 -10.35
N ILE A 31 12.22 -3.32 -10.50
CA ILE A 31 11.12 -3.43 -9.56
C ILE A 31 10.40 -4.75 -9.87
N ALA A 32 10.61 -5.74 -9.03
CA ALA A 32 10.05 -7.08 -9.17
C ALA A 32 8.56 -7.11 -8.78
N VAL A 33 8.22 -6.46 -7.65
CA VAL A 33 6.86 -6.43 -7.11
C VAL A 33 6.50 -5.01 -6.68
N THR A 34 5.29 -4.58 -7.01
CA THR A 34 4.65 -3.38 -6.47
C THR A 34 3.51 -3.78 -5.56
N ASN A 35 3.71 -3.69 -4.24
CA ASN A 35 2.70 -4.02 -3.24
C ASN A 35 1.72 -2.85 -2.98
N SER A 36 2.22 -1.62 -3.03
CA SER A 36 1.43 -0.39 -2.90
C SER A 36 2.19 0.79 -3.52
N SER A 37 1.63 2.00 -3.43
CA SER A 37 2.25 3.23 -3.95
C SER A 37 3.64 3.53 -3.35
N ASN A 38 3.95 2.98 -2.20
CA ASN A 38 5.20 3.21 -1.45
C ASN A 38 5.82 1.93 -0.85
N ASN A 39 5.48 0.77 -1.39
CA ASN A 39 6.01 -0.52 -0.97
C ASN A 39 6.34 -1.35 -2.22
N HIS A 40 7.63 -1.56 -2.46
CA HIS A 40 8.17 -2.23 -3.64
C HIS A 40 9.16 -3.31 -3.23
N VAL A 41 9.36 -4.29 -4.09
CA VAL A 41 10.46 -5.24 -3.98
C VAL A 41 11.33 -5.09 -5.21
N LEU A 42 12.63 -4.91 -4.99
CA LEU A 42 13.65 -4.86 -6.04
C LEU A 42 14.25 -6.24 -6.25
N SER A 43 14.64 -6.51 -7.47
CA SER A 43 15.39 -7.69 -7.87
C SER A 43 16.63 -7.29 -8.65
N GLY A 44 17.76 -7.93 -8.37
CA GLY A 44 19.05 -7.60 -8.98
C GLY A 44 20.18 -8.46 -8.44
N TYR A 45 21.40 -8.20 -8.89
CA TYR A 45 22.57 -8.80 -8.25
C TYR A 45 22.72 -8.28 -6.81
N PRO A 46 23.11 -9.14 -5.84
CA PRO A 46 23.25 -8.73 -4.44
C PRO A 46 24.15 -7.51 -4.24
N GLU A 47 25.24 -7.41 -5.01
CA GLU A 47 26.18 -6.31 -4.95
C GLU A 47 25.57 -4.99 -5.44
N ASP A 48 24.75 -5.05 -6.49
CA ASP A 48 24.04 -3.88 -7.02
C ASP A 48 22.96 -3.40 -6.05
N LEU A 49 22.25 -4.32 -5.40
CA LEU A 49 21.27 -3.98 -4.35
C LEU A 49 21.95 -3.41 -3.10
N ALA A 50 23.15 -3.88 -2.74
CA ALA A 50 23.93 -3.26 -1.67
C ALA A 50 24.38 -1.83 -2.04
N ALA A 51 24.76 -1.60 -3.29
CA ALA A 51 25.08 -0.26 -3.78
C ALA A 51 23.84 0.65 -3.80
N PHE A 52 22.66 0.12 -4.15
CA PHE A 52 21.37 0.83 -4.02
C PHE A 52 21.11 1.28 -2.58
N GLU A 53 21.33 0.41 -1.59
CA GLU A 53 21.17 0.74 -0.16
C GLU A 53 22.06 1.91 0.24
N VAL A 54 23.31 1.95 -0.25
CA VAL A 54 24.23 3.07 -0.02
C VAL A 54 23.68 4.38 -0.63
N GLU A 55 23.17 4.33 -1.87
CA GLU A 55 22.57 5.51 -2.52
C GLU A 55 21.31 6.00 -1.79
N ALA A 56 20.46 5.09 -1.30
CA ALA A 56 19.30 5.43 -0.48
C ALA A 56 19.73 6.13 0.84
N GLY A 57 20.78 5.64 1.48
CA GLY A 57 21.37 6.27 2.67
C GLY A 57 21.94 7.68 2.42
N LYS A 58 22.60 7.88 1.29
CA LYS A 58 23.07 9.21 0.86
C LYS A 58 21.92 10.19 0.65
N GLU A 59 20.85 9.74 -0.02
CA GLU A 59 19.66 10.55 -0.27
C GLU A 59 18.94 10.90 1.03
N HIS A 60 18.81 9.95 1.97
CA HIS A 60 18.26 10.20 3.30
C HIS A 60 19.03 11.32 4.02
N LYS A 61 20.35 11.20 4.11
CA LYS A 61 21.23 12.21 4.74
C LYS A 61 21.09 13.58 4.07
N ARG A 62 21.09 13.61 2.73
CA ARG A 62 20.93 14.85 1.96
C ARG A 62 19.61 15.54 2.30
N GLN A 63 18.50 14.81 2.38
CA GLN A 63 17.19 15.38 2.69
C GLN A 63 17.10 15.82 4.16
N GLN A 64 17.75 15.10 5.07
CA GLN A 64 17.83 15.50 6.47
C GLN A 64 18.55 16.83 6.61
N THR A 65 19.71 17.02 5.97
CA THR A 65 20.45 18.29 5.97
C THR A 65 19.57 19.44 5.45
N LEU A 66 18.89 19.26 4.31
CA LEU A 66 18.01 20.29 3.74
C LEU A 66 16.85 20.66 4.67
N ARG A 67 16.34 19.72 5.46
CA ARG A 67 15.32 19.97 6.47
C ARG A 67 15.87 20.76 7.66
N ASP A 68 17.04 20.35 8.16
CA ASP A 68 17.71 20.99 9.30
C ASP A 68 18.10 22.44 8.96
N GLU A 69 18.50 22.70 7.73
CA GLU A 69 18.77 24.04 7.20
C GLU A 69 17.49 24.84 6.88
N LYS A 70 16.30 24.27 7.13
CA LYS A 70 14.98 24.86 6.81
C LYS A 70 14.77 25.24 5.34
N VAL A 71 15.57 24.67 4.44
CA VAL A 71 15.43 24.85 2.99
C VAL A 71 14.20 24.12 2.48
N ARG A 72 13.84 23.01 3.11
CA ARG A 72 12.68 22.18 2.74
C ARG A 72 11.93 21.72 3.99
N GLY A 73 10.61 21.94 4.00
CA GLY A 73 9.71 21.35 4.98
C GLY A 73 9.23 19.95 4.58
N GLY A 74 8.55 19.27 5.50
CA GLY A 74 7.90 17.98 5.26
C GLY A 74 8.70 16.76 5.76
N ALA A 75 8.19 15.57 5.45
CA ALA A 75 8.82 14.31 5.85
C ALA A 75 10.14 14.08 5.11
N VAL A 76 11.15 13.66 5.84
CA VAL A 76 12.44 13.25 5.26
C VAL A 76 12.29 11.87 4.63
N PHE A 77 12.82 11.71 3.42
CA PHE A 77 12.92 10.40 2.79
C PHE A 77 13.77 9.45 3.65
N GLY A 78 13.19 8.36 4.06
CA GLY A 78 13.85 7.36 4.90
C GLY A 78 13.17 6.00 4.69
N PRO A 79 13.45 5.33 3.56
CA PRO A 79 12.86 4.03 3.29
C PRO A 79 13.38 2.98 4.26
N VAL A 80 12.52 2.06 4.65
CA VAL A 80 12.90 0.84 5.34
C VAL A 80 13.32 -0.18 4.28
N LEU A 81 14.54 -0.67 4.39
CA LEU A 81 15.16 -1.63 3.48
C LEU A 81 15.33 -2.97 4.20
N GLU A 82 14.92 -4.05 3.56
CA GLU A 82 14.98 -5.39 4.14
C GLU A 82 15.23 -6.43 3.05
N TYR A 83 16.33 -7.17 3.15
CA TYR A 83 16.61 -8.27 2.23
C TYR A 83 15.69 -9.45 2.48
N LEU A 84 15.09 -9.96 1.40
CA LEU A 84 14.24 -11.15 1.49
C LEU A 84 15.10 -12.41 1.53
N GLU A 85 14.65 -13.42 2.26
CA GLU A 85 15.32 -14.71 2.39
C GLU A 85 15.09 -15.60 1.16
N VAL A 86 15.51 -15.10 -0.02
CA VAL A 86 15.40 -15.80 -1.31
C VAL A 86 16.76 -15.83 -2.00
N THR A 87 16.99 -16.84 -2.83
CA THR A 87 18.27 -17.08 -3.49
C THR A 87 18.29 -16.68 -4.96
N LEU A 88 17.12 -16.38 -5.54
CA LEU A 88 16.97 -16.02 -6.95
C LEU A 88 16.34 -14.65 -7.12
N PRO A 89 16.74 -13.90 -8.19
CA PRO A 89 16.20 -12.59 -8.51
C PRO A 89 14.86 -12.72 -9.26
N PHE A 90 13.82 -13.23 -8.58
CA PHE A 90 12.51 -13.43 -9.18
C PHE A 90 11.93 -12.14 -9.75
N HIS A 91 11.02 -12.30 -10.73
CA HIS A 91 10.31 -11.21 -11.41
C HIS A 91 11.24 -10.18 -12.04
N SER A 92 12.33 -10.65 -12.66
CA SER A 92 13.31 -9.80 -13.31
C SER A 92 13.85 -10.39 -14.62
N PRO A 93 14.42 -9.55 -15.52
CA PRO A 93 15.05 -10.03 -16.73
C PRO A 93 16.20 -11.01 -16.50
N LEU A 94 16.81 -11.02 -15.31
CA LEU A 94 17.86 -11.96 -14.93
C LEU A 94 17.40 -13.42 -14.89
N MET A 95 16.09 -13.66 -14.89
CA MET A 95 15.49 -15.02 -14.87
C MET A 95 15.06 -15.50 -16.26
N ALA A 96 15.40 -14.78 -17.33
CA ALA A 96 14.95 -15.14 -18.70
C ALA A 96 15.36 -16.56 -19.10
N ASP A 97 16.60 -16.94 -18.85
CA ASP A 97 17.11 -18.28 -19.19
C ASP A 97 16.44 -19.39 -18.35
N ALA A 98 16.02 -19.07 -17.12
CA ALA A 98 15.33 -20.02 -16.27
C ALA A 98 13.91 -20.34 -16.78
N VAL A 99 13.26 -19.42 -17.51
CA VAL A 99 11.99 -19.68 -18.16
C VAL A 99 12.14 -20.76 -19.22
N GLU A 100 13.17 -20.65 -20.08
CA GLU A 100 13.43 -21.65 -21.12
C GLU A 100 13.77 -23.02 -20.53
N GLN A 101 14.52 -23.04 -19.45
CA GLN A 101 14.86 -24.28 -18.76
C GLN A 101 13.62 -24.94 -18.12
N ALA A 102 12.74 -24.15 -17.51
CA ALA A 102 11.48 -24.64 -16.95
C ALA A 102 10.57 -25.23 -18.03
N VAL A 103 10.50 -24.60 -19.20
CA VAL A 103 9.75 -25.11 -20.35
C VAL A 103 10.30 -26.43 -20.84
N ALA A 104 11.62 -26.55 -20.98
CA ALA A 104 12.27 -27.80 -21.43
C ALA A 104 11.99 -28.95 -20.44
N TRP A 105 12.08 -28.72 -19.14
CA TRP A 105 11.77 -29.72 -18.12
C TRP A 105 10.29 -30.13 -18.13
N ALA A 106 9.39 -29.17 -18.22
CA ALA A 106 7.96 -29.46 -18.27
C ALA A 106 7.57 -30.27 -19.52
N HIS A 107 8.15 -29.92 -20.67
CA HIS A 107 7.97 -30.68 -21.91
C HIS A 107 8.43 -32.14 -21.76
N ALA A 108 9.60 -32.36 -21.13
CA ALA A 108 10.08 -33.70 -20.84
C ALA A 108 9.15 -34.48 -19.91
N CYS A 109 8.34 -33.80 -19.08
CA CYS A 109 7.31 -34.38 -18.22
C CYS A 109 5.92 -34.46 -18.87
N GLY A 110 5.78 -34.13 -20.17
CA GLY A 110 4.53 -34.22 -20.92
C GLY A 110 3.56 -33.05 -20.74
N PHE A 111 4.01 -31.93 -20.17
CA PHE A 111 3.19 -30.71 -20.05
C PHE A 111 3.18 -29.90 -21.37
N LYS A 112 2.09 -29.15 -21.60
CA LYS A 112 1.96 -28.27 -22.77
C LYS A 112 2.92 -27.07 -22.67
N GLU A 113 3.77 -26.91 -23.69
CA GLU A 113 4.80 -25.88 -23.73
C GLU A 113 4.24 -24.46 -23.54
N THR A 114 3.24 -24.07 -24.31
CA THR A 114 2.65 -22.72 -24.26
C THR A 114 2.20 -22.35 -22.85
N ARG A 115 1.45 -23.23 -22.19
CA ARG A 115 0.94 -22.97 -20.84
C ARG A 115 2.06 -22.90 -19.80
N THR A 116 3.06 -23.76 -19.95
CA THR A 116 4.23 -23.75 -19.05
C THR A 116 5.02 -22.47 -19.20
N ARG A 117 5.25 -22.01 -20.42
CA ARG A 117 5.96 -20.76 -20.70
C ARG A 117 5.25 -19.56 -20.08
N GLU A 118 3.93 -19.44 -20.25
CA GLU A 118 3.14 -18.38 -19.63
C GLU A 118 3.30 -18.38 -18.09
N LEU A 119 3.13 -19.52 -17.45
CA LEU A 119 3.23 -19.66 -16.00
C LEU A 119 4.66 -19.40 -15.50
N ALA A 120 5.67 -19.92 -16.18
CA ALA A 120 7.06 -19.69 -15.82
C ALA A 120 7.44 -18.22 -15.96
N ALA A 121 6.99 -17.55 -17.03
CA ALA A 121 7.22 -16.12 -17.22
C ALA A 121 6.54 -15.28 -16.11
N GLU A 122 5.30 -15.62 -15.73
CA GLU A 122 4.60 -14.93 -14.64
C GLU A 122 5.35 -15.06 -13.30
N VAL A 123 5.92 -16.22 -12.99
CA VAL A 123 6.59 -16.47 -11.71
C VAL A 123 8.03 -15.95 -11.71
N LEU A 124 8.75 -16.08 -12.82
CA LEU A 124 10.19 -15.85 -12.86
C LEU A 124 10.57 -14.48 -13.44
N LEU A 125 9.84 -14.00 -14.46
CA LEU A 125 10.25 -12.89 -15.30
C LEU A 125 9.40 -11.64 -15.14
N ASN A 126 8.08 -11.79 -15.13
CA ASN A 126 7.16 -10.66 -15.22
C ASN A 126 7.04 -9.91 -13.89
N HIS A 127 7.03 -8.57 -13.97
CA HIS A 127 6.73 -7.71 -12.83
C HIS A 127 5.33 -8.02 -12.26
N VAL A 128 5.23 -8.11 -10.95
CA VAL A 128 3.95 -8.28 -10.23
C VAL A 128 3.46 -6.94 -9.70
N ASP A 129 2.43 -6.39 -10.31
CA ASP A 129 1.73 -5.23 -9.76
C ASP A 129 0.52 -5.71 -8.94
N TRP A 130 0.78 -6.02 -7.68
CA TRP A 130 -0.23 -6.48 -6.73
C TRP A 130 -1.30 -5.40 -6.48
N ALA A 131 -0.86 -4.15 -6.33
CA ALA A 131 -1.76 -3.03 -6.09
C ALA A 131 -2.75 -2.82 -7.25
N ALA A 132 -2.27 -2.88 -8.51
CA ALA A 132 -3.13 -2.78 -9.69
C ALA A 132 -4.09 -3.97 -9.81
N ARG A 133 -3.65 -5.19 -9.51
CA ARG A 133 -4.50 -6.41 -9.52
C ARG A 133 -5.63 -6.30 -8.49
N VAL A 134 -5.33 -5.89 -7.26
CA VAL A 134 -6.36 -5.68 -6.21
C VAL A 134 -7.33 -4.57 -6.61
N LYS A 135 -6.82 -3.47 -7.16
CA LYS A 135 -7.68 -2.38 -7.66
C LYS A 135 -8.63 -2.86 -8.76
N ALA A 136 -8.15 -3.57 -9.76
CA ALA A 136 -8.97 -4.12 -10.83
C ALA A 136 -10.04 -5.09 -10.31
N MET A 137 -9.71 -5.93 -9.32
CA MET A 137 -10.66 -6.80 -8.64
C MET A 137 -11.77 -5.99 -7.96
N LEU A 138 -11.41 -4.92 -7.23
CA LEU A 138 -12.38 -4.06 -6.54
C LEU A 138 -13.29 -3.29 -7.52
N GLU A 139 -12.79 -2.95 -8.71
CA GLU A 139 -13.58 -2.30 -9.76
C GLU A 139 -14.55 -3.26 -10.46
N SER A 140 -14.23 -4.56 -10.48
CA SER A 140 -15.05 -5.59 -11.13
C SER A 140 -16.14 -6.20 -10.25
N CYS A 141 -16.10 -5.96 -8.93
CA CYS A 141 -17.00 -6.56 -7.95
C CYS A 141 -17.67 -5.50 -7.08
N ASP A 142 -18.82 -5.86 -6.48
CA ASP A 142 -19.40 -5.06 -5.39
C ASP A 142 -18.61 -5.31 -4.10
N PRO A 143 -17.85 -4.32 -3.59
CA PRO A 143 -17.00 -4.53 -2.42
C PRO A 143 -17.78 -4.94 -1.17
N SER A 144 -19.07 -4.55 -1.07
CA SER A 144 -19.91 -4.90 0.07
C SER A 144 -20.26 -6.39 0.13
N LYS A 145 -20.11 -7.10 -0.98
CA LYS A 145 -20.35 -8.55 -1.11
C LYS A 145 -19.08 -9.37 -1.22
N LEU A 146 -17.92 -8.70 -1.36
CA LEU A 146 -16.65 -9.35 -1.57
C LEU A 146 -16.03 -9.79 -0.25
N TRP A 147 -15.60 -11.05 -0.19
CA TRP A 147 -14.75 -11.61 0.84
C TRP A 147 -13.45 -12.11 0.23
N ILE A 148 -12.35 -11.79 0.86
CA ILE A 148 -11.02 -12.30 0.52
C ILE A 148 -10.63 -13.30 1.59
N VAL A 149 -10.28 -14.50 1.19
CA VAL A 149 -9.86 -15.57 2.10
C VAL A 149 -8.38 -15.85 1.86
N ASP A 150 -7.57 -15.67 2.90
CA ASP A 150 -6.13 -15.97 2.90
C ASP A 150 -5.89 -17.34 3.52
N PHE A 151 -5.50 -18.31 2.70
CA PHE A 151 -5.19 -19.67 3.15
C PHE A 151 -3.72 -19.85 3.58
N GLY A 152 -2.92 -18.79 3.51
CA GLY A 152 -1.50 -18.85 3.86
C GLY A 152 -0.58 -19.38 2.75
N PRO A 153 0.65 -19.76 3.08
CA PRO A 153 1.21 -19.92 4.44
C PRO A 153 1.45 -18.57 5.14
N GLY A 154 1.14 -18.53 6.43
CA GLY A 154 1.20 -17.31 7.22
C GLY A 154 0.13 -16.27 6.80
N ASN A 155 0.23 -15.02 7.28
CA ASN A 155 -0.75 -13.97 7.05
C ASN A 155 -0.20 -12.78 6.22
N THR A 156 0.81 -13.02 5.41
CA THR A 156 1.48 -11.97 4.63
C THR A 156 0.54 -11.35 3.59
N LEU A 157 -0.23 -12.19 2.88
CA LEU A 157 -1.18 -11.71 1.87
C LEU A 157 -2.33 -10.94 2.51
N GLY A 158 -2.88 -11.41 3.63
CA GLY A 158 -3.90 -10.70 4.39
C GLY A 158 -3.45 -9.31 4.81
N LYS A 159 -2.21 -9.16 5.30
CA LYS A 159 -1.61 -7.86 5.66
C LYS A 159 -1.40 -6.94 4.46
N LEU A 160 -0.92 -7.45 3.33
CA LEU A 160 -0.72 -6.68 2.10
C LEU A 160 -2.06 -6.18 1.53
N ILE A 161 -3.06 -7.06 1.48
CA ILE A 161 -4.42 -6.74 1.03
C ILE A 161 -5.08 -5.73 1.97
N GLY A 162 -4.98 -5.92 3.28
CA GLY A 162 -5.63 -5.06 4.27
C GLY A 162 -5.40 -3.58 4.04
N ASN A 163 -4.16 -3.20 3.71
CA ASN A 163 -3.82 -1.81 3.40
C ASN A 163 -4.46 -1.29 2.09
N LEU A 164 -4.67 -2.17 1.09
CA LEU A 164 -5.22 -1.79 -0.20
C LEU A 164 -6.75 -1.68 -0.20
N ILE A 165 -7.42 -2.45 0.65
CA ILE A 165 -8.89 -2.50 0.73
C ILE A 165 -9.47 -1.64 1.85
N GLN A 166 -8.62 -0.95 2.61
CA GLN A 166 -9.10 -0.09 3.70
C GLN A 166 -10.12 0.92 3.19
N GLY A 167 -11.24 1.03 3.87
CA GLY A 167 -12.33 1.94 3.51
C GLY A 167 -13.21 1.48 2.35
N THR A 168 -13.05 0.27 1.82
CA THR A 168 -13.84 -0.24 0.69
C THR A 168 -15.10 -1.01 1.10
N GLY A 169 -15.14 -1.57 2.31
CA GLY A 169 -16.21 -2.44 2.78
C GLY A 169 -15.97 -3.94 2.52
N VAL A 170 -14.83 -4.28 1.93
CA VAL A 170 -14.41 -5.68 1.69
C VAL A 170 -14.11 -6.37 3.02
N GLY A 171 -14.55 -7.62 3.17
CA GLY A 171 -14.16 -8.47 4.29
C GLY A 171 -12.88 -9.24 3.98
N VAL A 172 -12.07 -9.49 5.03
CA VAL A 172 -10.91 -10.39 4.95
C VAL A 172 -11.05 -11.46 6.02
N VAL A 173 -10.83 -12.70 5.62
CA VAL A 173 -10.76 -13.84 6.52
C VAL A 173 -9.40 -14.48 6.38
N GLU A 174 -8.63 -14.48 7.46
CA GLU A 174 -7.42 -15.25 7.55
C GLU A 174 -7.79 -16.70 7.90
N ALA A 175 -7.50 -17.64 7.02
CA ALA A 175 -7.81 -19.06 7.18
C ALA A 175 -6.52 -19.89 7.27
N THR A 176 -5.51 -19.34 7.94
CA THR A 176 -4.17 -19.93 8.03
C THR A 176 -4.09 -20.99 9.11
N THR A 177 -4.88 -20.87 10.17
CA THR A 177 -4.98 -21.83 11.27
C THR A 177 -6.29 -22.63 11.23
N MET A 178 -6.36 -23.73 11.97
CA MET A 178 -7.60 -24.52 12.10
C MET A 178 -8.73 -23.73 12.76
N ALA A 179 -8.41 -22.87 13.74
CA ALA A 179 -9.38 -22.04 14.43
C ALA A 179 -10.00 -20.99 13.46
N GLU A 180 -9.19 -20.34 12.66
CA GLU A 180 -9.64 -19.39 11.64
C GLU A 180 -10.46 -20.05 10.53
N ARG A 181 -10.08 -21.27 10.10
CA ARG A 181 -10.85 -22.07 9.12
C ARG A 181 -12.21 -22.47 9.64
N SER A 182 -12.34 -22.75 10.94
CA SER A 182 -13.64 -23.10 11.54
C SER A 182 -14.63 -21.95 11.45
N ALA A 183 -14.17 -20.70 11.54
CA ALA A 183 -15.00 -19.50 11.37
C ALA A 183 -15.64 -19.41 9.98
N LEU A 184 -15.04 -20.03 8.94
CA LEU A 184 -15.64 -20.10 7.61
C LEU A 184 -16.83 -21.09 7.53
N SER A 185 -16.93 -22.03 8.44
CA SER A 185 -17.92 -23.12 8.42
C SER A 185 -19.06 -22.92 9.41
N THR A 186 -18.85 -22.18 10.50
CA THR A 186 -19.86 -22.06 11.58
C THR A 186 -20.87 -20.95 11.39
N MET A 187 -20.59 -19.95 10.58
CA MET A 187 -21.49 -18.81 10.26
C MET A 187 -22.22 -18.14 11.46
N GLU A 188 -21.80 -18.46 12.68
CA GLU A 188 -22.45 -17.92 13.89
C GLU A 188 -22.13 -16.45 14.11
N ASP A 189 -20.92 -16.01 13.68
CA ASP A 189 -20.52 -14.61 13.68
C ASP A 189 -19.98 -14.22 12.30
N GLU A 190 -20.64 -13.27 11.63
CA GLU A 190 -20.10 -12.74 10.36
C GLU A 190 -18.74 -12.06 10.63
N PRO A 191 -17.65 -12.49 9.96
CA PRO A 191 -16.35 -11.87 10.13
C PRO A 191 -16.39 -10.37 9.88
N VAL A 192 -15.59 -9.61 10.60
CA VAL A 192 -15.60 -8.14 10.54
C VAL A 192 -15.19 -7.65 9.16
N ARG A 193 -16.04 -6.85 8.55
CA ARG A 193 -15.74 -6.15 7.28
C ARG A 193 -15.02 -4.85 7.54
N THR A 194 -14.20 -4.43 6.59
CA THR A 194 -13.69 -3.05 6.57
C THR A 194 -14.86 -2.08 6.36
N GLN A 195 -14.77 -0.88 6.96
CA GLN A 195 -15.79 0.13 6.73
C GLN A 195 -15.71 0.65 5.28
N ASN A 196 -16.88 0.82 4.65
CA ASN A 196 -16.95 1.48 3.36
C ASN A 196 -17.01 3.00 3.54
N TRP A 197 -15.89 3.68 3.36
CA TRP A 197 -15.82 5.13 3.54
C TRP A 197 -16.66 5.92 2.54
N LYS A 198 -17.00 5.35 1.37
CA LYS A 198 -17.93 5.98 0.42
C LYS A 198 -19.30 6.26 1.03
N THR A 199 -19.72 5.45 2.01
CA THR A 199 -20.97 5.65 2.76
C THR A 199 -20.96 6.95 3.57
N PHE A 200 -19.77 7.41 3.95
CA PHE A 200 -19.55 8.62 4.74
C PHE A 200 -19.03 9.80 3.92
N ALA A 201 -18.92 9.64 2.60
CA ALA A 201 -18.42 10.69 1.72
C ALA A 201 -19.26 11.96 1.84
N PRO A 202 -18.64 13.14 1.95
CA PRO A 202 -19.34 14.43 1.93
C PRO A 202 -20.15 14.60 0.64
N LYS A 203 -21.33 15.20 0.75
CA LYS A 203 -22.18 15.56 -0.41
C LYS A 203 -22.37 17.06 -0.44
N VAL A 204 -22.23 17.67 -1.60
CA VAL A 204 -22.60 19.08 -1.81
C VAL A 204 -24.11 19.14 -2.07
N LEU A 205 -24.82 19.94 -1.28
CA LEU A 205 -26.23 20.24 -1.45
C LEU A 205 -26.34 21.68 -1.96
N HIS A 206 -26.88 21.84 -3.16
CA HIS A 206 -27.21 23.16 -3.71
C HIS A 206 -28.54 23.62 -3.13
N THR A 207 -28.52 24.72 -2.39
CA THR A 207 -29.73 25.31 -1.80
C THR A 207 -29.92 26.75 -2.25
N PRO A 208 -31.12 27.33 -2.19
CA PRO A 208 -31.35 28.74 -2.51
C PRO A 208 -30.53 29.73 -1.68
N ALA A 209 -30.08 29.28 -0.49
CA ALA A 209 -29.23 30.06 0.42
C ALA A 209 -27.71 29.81 0.19
N GLY A 210 -27.33 29.07 -0.87
CA GLY A 210 -25.96 28.71 -1.21
C GLY A 210 -25.68 27.22 -1.00
N ASP A 211 -24.47 26.83 -1.36
CA ASP A 211 -24.03 25.45 -1.27
C ASP A 211 -23.72 25.04 0.19
N LYS A 212 -24.17 23.85 0.56
CA LYS A 212 -23.91 23.27 1.87
C LYS A 212 -23.24 21.91 1.72
N ILE A 213 -22.32 21.61 2.62
CA ILE A 213 -21.71 20.28 2.70
C ILE A 213 -22.50 19.44 3.69
N ARG A 214 -23.04 18.32 3.20
CA ARG A 214 -23.73 17.32 4.02
C ARG A 214 -22.79 16.16 4.35
N THR A 215 -22.70 15.82 5.63
CA THR A 215 -21.94 14.68 6.18
C THR A 215 -22.77 14.00 7.27
N LYS A 216 -22.34 12.85 7.75
CA LYS A 216 -22.95 12.23 8.95
C LYS A 216 -22.87 13.15 10.17
N PHE A 217 -21.81 13.95 10.29
CA PHE A 217 -21.68 14.95 11.35
C PHE A 217 -22.76 16.03 11.24
N THR A 218 -23.01 16.57 10.04
CA THR A 218 -24.08 17.59 9.84
C THR A 218 -25.47 17.00 10.09
N ASP A 219 -25.70 15.74 9.71
CA ASP A 219 -26.98 15.07 9.94
C ASP A 219 -27.25 14.84 11.45
N LEU A 220 -26.18 14.53 12.20
CA LEU A 220 -26.27 14.28 13.64
C LEU A 220 -26.40 15.57 14.46
N THR A 221 -25.69 16.62 14.08
CA THR A 221 -25.51 17.82 14.90
C THR A 221 -26.37 19.01 14.44
N GLY A 222 -26.87 18.95 13.21
CA GLY A 222 -27.52 20.11 12.56
C GLY A 222 -26.58 21.26 12.23
N LYS A 223 -25.27 21.15 12.49
CA LYS A 223 -24.28 22.20 12.32
C LYS A 223 -23.38 21.94 11.09
N PRO A 224 -22.73 22.98 10.52
CA PRO A 224 -21.77 22.82 9.45
C PRO A 224 -20.62 21.86 9.86
N PRO A 225 -19.98 21.17 8.89
CA PRO A 225 -18.90 20.21 9.17
C PRO A 225 -17.53 20.90 9.36
N VAL A 226 -17.56 22.02 10.09
CA VAL A 226 -16.41 22.82 10.47
C VAL A 226 -16.50 23.05 11.95
N LEU A 227 -15.42 22.85 12.66
CA LEU A 227 -15.36 23.03 14.11
C LEU A 227 -14.11 23.82 14.49
N LEU A 228 -14.20 24.54 15.58
CA LEU A 228 -13.04 25.10 16.28
C LEU A 228 -12.56 24.05 17.29
N PRO A 229 -11.42 23.38 17.04
CA PRO A 229 -10.93 22.34 17.95
C PRO A 229 -10.35 22.94 19.24
N GLY A 230 -10.41 22.19 20.32
CA GLY A 230 -9.70 22.48 21.55
C GLY A 230 -8.18 22.34 21.32
N MET A 231 -7.46 23.44 21.31
CA MET A 231 -6.01 23.48 21.12
C MET A 231 -5.35 24.43 22.09
N THR A 232 -4.52 23.92 22.98
CA THR A 232 -3.68 24.73 23.86
C THR A 232 -2.46 25.24 23.06
N PRO A 233 -2.11 26.53 23.12
CA PRO A 233 -2.72 27.62 23.92
C PRO A 233 -3.80 28.43 23.17
N THR A 234 -4.22 28.09 21.98
CA THR A 234 -5.00 28.98 21.09
C THR A 234 -6.50 29.04 21.38
N THR A 235 -7.09 27.99 21.92
CA THR A 235 -8.53 27.90 22.22
C THR A 235 -8.84 27.78 23.71
N VAL A 236 -7.94 28.30 24.57
CA VAL A 236 -8.13 28.38 26.04
C VAL A 236 -8.98 29.60 26.43
N ASP A 237 -9.11 30.58 25.54
CA ASP A 237 -9.92 31.76 25.77
C ASP A 237 -11.41 31.44 25.50
N PRO A 238 -12.29 31.55 26.50
CA PRO A 238 -13.72 31.25 26.35
C PRO A 238 -14.41 32.19 25.35
N GLU A 239 -13.91 33.37 25.08
CA GLU A 239 -14.53 34.35 24.16
C GLU A 239 -14.45 33.84 22.72
N ILE A 240 -13.33 33.25 22.27
CA ILE A 240 -13.20 32.70 20.92
C ILE A 240 -14.11 31.48 20.73
N VAL A 241 -14.23 30.65 21.76
CA VAL A 241 -15.10 29.47 21.75
C VAL A 241 -16.57 29.89 21.70
N ALA A 242 -16.95 30.89 22.52
CA ALA A 242 -18.29 31.46 22.50
C ALA A 242 -18.64 32.13 21.16
N ALA A 243 -17.69 32.87 20.56
CA ALA A 243 -17.89 33.48 19.25
C ALA A 243 -18.14 32.45 18.15
N ALA A 244 -17.37 31.35 18.12
CA ALA A 244 -17.56 30.27 17.15
C ALA A 244 -18.92 29.55 17.39
N ALA A 245 -19.28 29.28 18.64
CA ALA A 245 -20.54 28.65 18.99
C ALA A 245 -21.75 29.54 18.59
N ASN A 246 -21.67 30.85 18.85
CA ASN A 246 -22.69 31.83 18.47
C ASN A 246 -22.81 32.00 16.95
N ALA A 247 -21.72 31.80 16.21
CA ALA A 247 -21.71 31.77 14.74
C ALA A 247 -22.31 30.45 14.16
N GLY A 248 -22.75 29.53 15.00
CA GLY A 248 -23.41 28.30 14.59
C GLY A 248 -22.48 27.11 14.38
N TYR A 249 -21.19 27.19 14.73
CA TYR A 249 -20.22 26.12 14.61
C TYR A 249 -20.09 25.31 15.90
N TRP A 250 -19.54 24.09 15.80
CA TRP A 250 -19.02 23.40 16.98
C TRP A 250 -17.73 24.08 17.44
N ALA A 251 -17.57 24.17 18.75
CA ALA A 251 -16.38 24.76 19.35
C ALA A 251 -16.04 23.99 20.62
N GLU A 252 -14.76 23.78 20.85
CA GLU A 252 -14.20 23.13 22.03
C GLU A 252 -13.22 24.08 22.71
N ILE A 253 -13.22 24.05 24.06
CA ILE A 253 -12.21 24.74 24.85
C ILE A 253 -11.01 23.80 25.02
N GLY A 254 -9.76 24.33 24.90
CA GLY A 254 -8.52 23.58 25.03
C GLY A 254 -8.00 23.52 26.44
#